data_80f7712995e71017765aa0bdf0b37def
#
_entry.id   80f7712995e71017765aa0bdf0b37def
#
_cell.length_a   1.000
_cell.length_b   1.000
_cell.length_c   1.000
_cell.angle_alpha   90.00
_cell.angle_beta   90.00
_cell.angle_gamma   90.00
#
_symmetry.space_group_name_H-M   'P 1'
#
loop_
_entity.id
_entity.type
_entity.pdbx_description
1 polymer ?
#
loop_
_entity_poly.entity_id
_entity_poly.type
_entity_poly.pdbx_seq_one_letter_code
_entity_poly.pdbx_strand_id
1 'polypeptide(L)'
;MPGLAKTKLVETLATVLGLDERRVQFTPDLMPADIIGTNIIMEDPATGRREFRFERGPLFAQIVLADEINRATPKTQSALLEAMQEKSVTVSNRTYRLEPPFFVLATQNPLEMEGTYPLPEAQLDRFLFKVNVPFPSAGELVTILDRTTGAEEPVVRKAAGGARIIA
;
A
#
# COMPACT_ATOMS: atom_id res chain seq x y z
N MET A 1 1.34 -15.97 0.96
CA MET A 1 0.22 -16.89 0.72
C MET A 1 -0.94 -16.09 0.15
N PRO A 2 -1.39 -16.38 -1.07
CA PRO A 2 -2.61 -15.82 -1.63
C PRO A 2 -3.82 -16.37 -0.88
N GLY A 3 -4.94 -15.65 -0.87
CA GLY A 3 -6.21 -16.13 -0.34
C GLY A 3 -6.51 -15.88 1.14
N LEU A 4 -5.64 -15.23 1.91
CA LEU A 4 -5.90 -14.93 3.34
C LEU A 4 -6.63 -13.60 3.59
N ALA A 5 -7.44 -13.17 2.64
CA ALA A 5 -8.28 -11.95 2.73
C ALA A 5 -7.57 -10.65 3.17
N LYS A 6 -6.23 -10.57 3.04
CA LYS A 6 -5.44 -9.40 3.45
C LYS A 6 -5.91 -8.13 2.75
N THR A 7 -6.16 -8.20 1.45
CA THR A 7 -6.67 -7.07 0.65
C THR A 7 -8.05 -6.65 1.16
N LYS A 8 -8.96 -7.61 1.36
CA LYS A 8 -10.32 -7.32 1.88
C LYS A 8 -10.30 -6.67 3.26
N LEU A 9 -9.36 -7.09 4.12
CA LEU A 9 -9.16 -6.47 5.43
C LEU A 9 -8.76 -4.99 5.30
N VAL A 10 -7.82 -4.67 4.40
CA VAL A 10 -7.34 -3.30 4.19
C VAL A 10 -8.42 -2.42 3.59
N GLU A 11 -9.13 -2.88 2.56
CA GLU A 11 -10.30 -2.20 1.97
C GLU A 11 -11.37 -1.91 3.02
N THR A 12 -11.69 -2.92 3.85
CA THR A 12 -12.67 -2.79 4.93
C THR A 12 -12.22 -1.75 5.95
N LEU A 13 -10.95 -1.80 6.36
CA LEU A 13 -10.37 -0.85 7.30
C LEU A 13 -10.44 0.57 6.75
N ALA A 14 -10.05 0.78 5.50
CA ALA A 14 -10.11 2.07 4.83
C ALA A 14 -11.55 2.62 4.81
N THR A 15 -12.51 1.78 4.46
CA THR A 15 -13.93 2.14 4.46
C THR A 15 -14.43 2.54 5.85
N VAL A 16 -14.12 1.75 6.89
CA VAL A 16 -14.51 2.02 8.29
C VAL A 16 -13.91 3.34 8.79
N LEU A 17 -12.68 3.63 8.41
CA LEU A 17 -11.96 4.84 8.81
C LEU A 17 -12.24 6.03 7.88
N GLY A 18 -12.88 5.80 6.73
CA GLY A 18 -13.15 6.82 5.71
C GLY A 18 -11.88 7.44 5.16
N LEU A 19 -10.87 6.61 4.90
CA LEU A 19 -9.57 6.98 4.36
C LEU A 19 -9.45 6.50 2.91
N ASP A 20 -8.67 7.23 2.11
CA ASP A 20 -8.30 6.80 0.76
C ASP A 20 -7.28 5.66 0.84
N GLU A 21 -7.48 4.62 0.03
CA GLU A 21 -6.61 3.46 0.00
C GLU A 21 -6.10 3.16 -1.40
N ARG A 22 -4.88 2.61 -1.48
CA ARG A 22 -4.29 2.08 -2.71
C ARG A 22 -3.54 0.80 -2.43
N ARG A 23 -3.70 -0.16 -3.35
CA ARG A 23 -2.91 -1.38 -3.37
C ARG A 23 -1.84 -1.31 -4.44
N VAL A 24 -0.63 -1.72 -4.08
CA VAL A 24 0.51 -1.86 -4.99
C VAL A 24 1.04 -3.28 -4.87
N GLN A 25 1.03 -4.01 -5.98
CA GLN A 25 1.70 -5.30 -6.08
C GLN A 25 3.17 -5.06 -6.39
N PHE A 26 4.05 -5.47 -5.50
CA PHE A 26 5.49 -5.33 -5.70
C PHE A 26 6.01 -6.46 -6.60
N THR A 27 6.70 -6.08 -7.66
CA THR A 27 7.29 -6.98 -8.66
C THR A 27 8.75 -6.59 -8.92
N PRO A 28 9.58 -7.47 -9.49
CA PRO A 28 11.00 -7.17 -9.72
C PRO A 28 11.25 -5.98 -10.65
N ASP A 29 10.32 -5.70 -11.54
CA ASP A 29 10.36 -4.61 -12.51
C ASP A 29 9.76 -3.30 -12.02
N LEU A 30 9.08 -3.32 -10.84
CA LEU A 30 8.48 -2.13 -10.25
C LEU A 30 9.54 -1.08 -9.91
N MET A 31 9.39 0.11 -10.44
CA MET A 31 10.30 1.24 -10.22
C MET A 31 9.81 2.18 -9.12
N PRO A 32 10.70 2.94 -8.46
CA PRO A 32 10.28 3.98 -7.50
C PRO A 32 9.27 4.99 -8.07
N ALA A 33 9.40 5.36 -9.33
CA ALA A 33 8.49 6.28 -10.00
C ALA A 33 7.06 5.75 -10.11
N ASP A 34 6.88 4.42 -10.18
CA ASP A 34 5.55 3.80 -10.27
C ASP A 34 4.78 3.95 -8.96
N ILE A 35 5.47 3.98 -7.82
CA ILE A 35 4.84 4.14 -6.51
C ILE A 35 4.78 5.59 -6.04
N ILE A 36 5.78 6.40 -6.36
CA ILE A 36 5.85 7.83 -5.99
C ILE A 36 5.02 8.68 -6.94
N GLY A 37 5.07 8.36 -8.25
CA GLY A 37 4.57 9.21 -9.32
C GLY A 37 5.69 9.84 -10.13
N THR A 38 5.32 10.46 -11.22
CA THR A 38 6.25 11.03 -12.20
C THR A 38 5.76 12.35 -12.78
N ASN A 39 6.68 13.12 -13.35
CA ASN A 39 6.30 14.30 -14.12
C ASN A 39 5.91 13.88 -15.54
N ILE A 40 4.71 14.23 -15.95
CA ILE A 40 4.21 14.06 -17.32
C ILE A 40 4.19 15.40 -18.04
N ILE A 41 4.39 15.37 -19.35
CA ILE A 41 4.22 16.55 -20.20
C ILE A 41 2.76 16.59 -20.65
N MET A 42 2.06 17.64 -20.26
CA MET A 42 0.72 17.92 -20.76
C MET A 42 0.77 19.11 -21.72
N GLU A 43 0.06 18.99 -22.83
CA GLU A 43 -0.14 20.08 -23.77
C GLU A 43 -1.51 20.71 -23.48
N ASP A 44 -1.52 22.01 -23.20
CA ASP A 44 -2.75 22.76 -23.04
C ASP A 44 -3.47 22.86 -24.40
N PRO A 45 -4.69 22.30 -24.53
CA PRO A 45 -5.42 22.31 -25.79
C PRO A 45 -5.76 23.72 -26.31
N ALA A 46 -5.83 24.71 -25.42
CA ALA A 46 -6.20 26.07 -25.79
C ALA A 46 -5.00 26.90 -26.28
N THR A 47 -3.81 26.62 -25.74
CA THR A 47 -2.61 27.46 -26.01
C THR A 47 -1.51 26.72 -26.76
N GLY A 48 -1.57 25.38 -26.89
CA GLY A 48 -0.52 24.54 -27.43
C GLY A 48 0.77 24.51 -26.60
N ARG A 49 0.76 25.09 -25.40
CA ARG A 49 1.92 25.10 -24.50
C ARG A 49 2.07 23.78 -23.80
N ARG A 50 3.32 23.33 -23.69
CA ARG A 50 3.68 22.11 -22.94
C ARG A 50 4.11 22.49 -21.55
N GLU A 51 3.44 21.89 -20.55
CA GLU A 51 3.78 22.06 -19.15
C GLU A 51 4.07 20.72 -18.47
N PHE A 52 5.03 20.73 -17.55
CA PHE A 52 5.27 19.57 -16.71
C PHE A 52 4.25 19.54 -15.57
N ARG A 53 3.49 18.46 -15.51
CA ARG A 53 2.57 18.21 -14.42
C ARG A 53 3.01 16.96 -13.65
N PHE A 54 3.06 17.06 -12.34
CA PHE A 54 3.32 15.92 -11.49
C PHE A 54 2.05 15.05 -11.37
N GLU A 55 2.14 13.81 -11.85
CA GLU A 55 1.12 12.79 -11.67
C GLU A 55 1.45 11.99 -10.42
N ARG A 56 0.54 12.03 -9.44
CA ARG A 56 0.74 11.40 -8.13
C ARG A 56 0.62 9.89 -8.24
N GLY A 57 1.58 9.17 -7.66
CA GLY A 57 1.55 7.72 -7.53
C GLY A 57 0.70 7.23 -6.34
N PRO A 58 0.59 5.90 -6.17
CA PRO A 58 -0.20 5.29 -5.11
C PRO A 58 0.24 5.63 -3.69
N LEU A 59 1.46 6.10 -3.46
CA LEU A 59 1.92 6.55 -2.13
C LEU A 59 1.18 7.79 -1.60
N PHE A 60 0.42 8.48 -2.43
CA PHE A 60 -0.37 9.62 -1.99
C PHE A 60 -1.71 9.26 -1.36
N ALA A 61 -2.04 7.97 -1.29
CA ALA A 61 -3.17 7.50 -0.48
C ALA A 61 -2.83 7.48 1.01
N GLN A 62 -3.85 7.54 1.86
CA GLN A 62 -3.69 7.51 3.32
C GLN A 62 -3.41 6.10 3.85
N ILE A 63 -3.90 5.06 3.16
CA ILE A 63 -3.59 3.67 3.44
C ILE A 63 -2.99 3.05 2.18
N VAL A 64 -1.80 2.50 2.29
CA VAL A 64 -1.12 1.82 1.19
C VAL A 64 -0.89 0.35 1.56
N LEU A 65 -1.45 -0.57 0.77
CA LEU A 65 -1.13 -1.98 0.84
C LEU A 65 0.02 -2.29 -0.13
N ALA A 66 1.22 -2.46 0.41
CA ALA A 66 2.40 -2.92 -0.31
C ALA A 66 2.45 -4.46 -0.33
N ASP A 67 1.88 -5.07 -1.37
CA ASP A 67 1.75 -6.52 -1.44
C ASP A 67 3.04 -7.15 -2.00
N GLU A 68 3.57 -8.15 -1.29
CA GLU A 68 4.82 -8.86 -1.62
C GLU A 68 6.05 -7.92 -1.76
N ILE A 69 6.24 -7.03 -0.77
CA ILE A 69 7.32 -6.02 -0.80
C ILE A 69 8.71 -6.60 -1.06
N ASN A 70 8.96 -7.84 -0.63
CA ASN A 70 10.22 -8.54 -0.82
C ASN A 70 10.51 -8.93 -2.29
N ARG A 71 9.57 -8.80 -3.21
CA ARG A 71 9.79 -9.06 -4.65
C ARG A 71 10.40 -7.87 -5.39
N ALA A 72 10.17 -6.65 -4.93
CA ALA A 72 10.75 -5.49 -5.58
C ALA A 72 12.22 -5.28 -5.21
N THR A 73 12.94 -4.58 -6.08
CA THR A 73 14.34 -4.24 -5.87
C THR A 73 14.54 -3.39 -4.60
N PRO A 74 15.72 -3.44 -3.96
CA PRO A 74 16.02 -2.61 -2.79
C PRO A 74 15.81 -1.11 -3.02
N LYS A 75 15.98 -0.64 -4.26
CA LYS A 75 15.74 0.76 -4.61
C LYS A 75 14.27 1.15 -4.45
N THR A 76 13.36 0.31 -4.90
CA THR A 76 11.92 0.54 -4.78
C THR A 76 11.44 0.37 -3.34
N GLN A 77 11.97 -0.63 -2.61
CA GLN A 77 11.72 -0.79 -1.18
C GLN A 77 12.15 0.46 -0.40
N SER A 78 13.35 0.98 -0.67
CA SER A 78 13.88 2.19 0.01
C SER A 78 13.00 3.41 -0.21
N ALA A 79 12.45 3.59 -1.42
CA ALA A 79 11.54 4.70 -1.70
C ALA A 79 10.26 4.65 -0.85
N LEU A 80 9.68 3.45 -0.66
CA LEU A 80 8.54 3.27 0.23
C LEU A 80 8.90 3.56 1.69
N LEU A 81 10.02 3.01 2.15
CA LEU A 81 10.47 3.15 3.54
C LEU A 81 10.86 4.60 3.88
N GLU A 82 11.42 5.34 2.94
CA GLU A 82 11.69 6.77 3.07
C GLU A 82 10.37 7.55 3.21
N ALA A 83 9.39 7.29 2.34
CA ALA A 83 8.08 7.91 2.42
C ALA A 83 7.37 7.63 3.78
N MET A 84 7.54 6.42 4.33
CA MET A 84 7.01 6.06 5.65
C MET A 84 7.65 6.88 6.76
N GLN A 85 8.94 7.11 6.69
CA GLN A 85 9.72 7.83 7.71
C GLN A 85 9.48 9.34 7.62
N GLU A 86 9.66 9.91 6.44
CA GLU A 86 9.65 11.35 6.22
C GLU A 86 8.22 11.93 6.05
N LYS A 87 7.20 11.06 5.87
CA LYS A 87 5.83 11.46 5.54
C LYS A 87 5.77 12.40 4.33
N SER A 88 6.72 12.23 3.42
CA SER A 88 6.85 13.01 2.20
C SER A 88 7.61 12.25 1.14
N VAL A 89 7.49 12.68 -0.11
CA VAL A 89 8.26 12.16 -1.25
C VAL A 89 8.89 13.33 -2.01
N THR A 90 10.08 13.12 -2.57
CA THR A 90 10.78 14.15 -3.34
C THR A 90 10.90 13.74 -4.81
N VAL A 91 10.41 14.58 -5.70
CA VAL A 91 10.45 14.37 -7.16
C VAL A 91 10.98 15.64 -7.81
N SER A 92 12.04 15.52 -8.61
CA SER A 92 12.64 16.64 -9.36
C SER A 92 12.88 17.89 -8.48
N ASN A 93 13.49 17.70 -7.31
CA ASN A 93 13.80 18.73 -6.32
C ASN A 93 12.57 19.42 -5.67
N ARG A 94 11.39 18.85 -5.81
CA ARG A 94 10.18 19.28 -5.09
C ARG A 94 9.75 18.21 -4.09
N THR A 95 9.54 18.62 -2.85
CA THR A 95 9.04 17.75 -1.80
C THR A 95 7.52 17.89 -1.69
N TYR A 96 6.84 16.76 -1.73
CA TYR A 96 5.40 16.65 -1.60
C TYR A 96 5.08 15.94 -0.28
N ARG A 97 4.32 16.56 0.58
CA ARG A 97 3.85 15.95 1.84
C ARG A 97 2.76 14.95 1.56
N LEU A 98 2.80 13.82 2.28
CA LEU A 98 1.73 12.84 2.30
C LEU A 98 0.65 13.28 3.29
N GLU A 99 -0.61 13.00 2.96
CA GLU A 99 -1.75 13.40 3.78
C GLU A 99 -1.86 12.50 5.03
N PRO A 100 -1.88 13.08 6.24
CA PRO A 100 -2.07 12.29 7.45
C PRO A 100 -3.55 11.87 7.64
N PRO A 101 -3.80 10.71 8.29
CA PRO A 101 -2.82 9.72 8.70
C PRO A 101 -2.27 8.94 7.50
N PHE A 102 -0.98 8.64 7.48
CA PHE A 102 -0.35 7.83 6.44
C PHE A 102 0.14 6.51 7.02
N PHE A 103 -0.47 5.42 6.57
CA PHE A 103 -0.18 4.05 6.99
C PHE A 103 0.20 3.16 5.82
N VAL A 104 1.20 2.32 6.05
CA VAL A 104 1.60 1.28 5.10
C VAL A 104 1.42 -0.08 5.76
N LEU A 105 0.69 -0.95 5.08
CA LEU A 105 0.63 -2.37 5.39
C LEU A 105 1.44 -3.10 4.32
N ALA A 106 2.52 -3.77 4.73
CA ALA A 106 3.34 -4.54 3.81
C ALA A 106 3.12 -6.03 4.04
N THR A 107 3.06 -6.80 2.95
CA THR A 107 3.05 -8.26 3.03
C THR A 107 4.35 -8.83 2.50
N GLN A 108 4.74 -9.98 3.06
CA GLN A 108 5.82 -10.80 2.54
C GLN A 108 5.32 -12.24 2.39
N ASN A 109 5.72 -12.90 1.32
CA ASN A 109 5.50 -14.31 1.14
C ASN A 109 6.78 -15.07 1.46
N PRO A 110 6.89 -15.76 2.61
CA PRO A 110 8.11 -16.44 2.99
C PRO A 110 8.38 -17.74 2.18
N LEU A 111 7.39 -18.23 1.44
CA LEU A 111 7.51 -19.47 0.67
C LEU A 111 8.18 -19.28 -0.70
N GLU A 112 8.12 -18.08 -1.24
CA GLU A 112 8.75 -17.72 -2.52
C GLU A 112 10.06 -17.00 -2.23
N MET A 113 11.14 -17.78 -2.01
CA MET A 113 12.47 -17.22 -1.69
C MET A 113 13.27 -16.89 -2.96
N GLU A 114 12.99 -17.56 -4.07
CA GLU A 114 13.73 -17.37 -5.32
C GLU A 114 13.35 -16.02 -5.97
N GLY A 115 14.37 -15.22 -6.31
CA GLY A 115 14.16 -13.90 -6.92
C GLY A 115 13.60 -12.83 -5.98
N THR A 116 13.76 -13.00 -4.64
CA THR A 116 13.30 -12.00 -3.66
C THR A 116 14.46 -11.24 -3.01
N TYR A 117 14.16 -10.06 -2.51
CA TYR A 117 15.07 -9.20 -1.76
C TYR A 117 14.50 -9.01 -0.34
N PRO A 118 14.96 -9.81 0.64
CA PRO A 118 14.47 -9.68 2.01
C PRO A 118 14.82 -8.30 2.58
N LEU A 119 13.90 -7.73 3.34
CA LEU A 119 14.16 -6.50 4.07
C LEU A 119 15.15 -6.76 5.20
N PRO A 120 16.27 -6.00 5.30
CA PRO A 120 17.16 -6.05 6.46
C PRO A 120 16.42 -5.71 7.76
N GLU A 121 16.89 -6.24 8.89
CA GLU A 121 16.27 -5.99 10.21
C GLU A 121 16.12 -4.49 10.53
N ALA A 122 17.14 -3.70 10.25
CA ALA A 122 17.10 -2.24 10.44
C ALA A 122 16.01 -1.52 9.61
N GLN A 123 15.50 -2.14 8.57
CA GLN A 123 14.38 -1.62 7.77
C GLN A 123 13.04 -2.12 8.31
N LEU A 124 13.00 -3.29 8.94
CA LEU A 124 11.80 -3.80 9.60
C LEU A 124 11.41 -2.97 10.81
N ASP A 125 12.35 -2.33 11.50
CA ASP A 125 12.11 -1.44 12.64
C ASP A 125 11.25 -0.21 12.29
N ARG A 126 11.07 0.08 11.02
CA ARG A 126 10.17 1.15 10.56
C ARG A 126 8.69 0.77 10.59
N PHE A 127 8.40 -0.52 10.78
CA PHE A 127 7.04 -1.02 10.95
C PHE A 127 6.73 -1.17 12.44
N LEU A 128 5.57 -0.67 12.87
CA LEU A 128 5.13 -0.76 14.27
C LEU A 128 4.90 -2.21 14.73
N PHE A 129 4.43 -3.06 13.82
CA PHE A 129 4.08 -4.44 14.12
C PHE A 129 4.51 -5.37 13.00
N LYS A 130 4.94 -6.58 13.39
CA LYS A 130 5.07 -7.73 12.51
C LYS A 130 4.04 -8.77 12.92
N VAL A 131 3.10 -9.06 12.04
CA VAL A 131 2.02 -10.02 12.29
C VAL A 131 2.30 -11.28 11.48
N ASN A 132 2.42 -12.41 12.16
CA ASN A 132 2.49 -13.71 11.52
C ASN A 132 1.08 -14.23 11.33
N VAL A 133 0.70 -14.49 10.07
CA VAL A 133 -0.60 -15.05 9.72
C VAL A 133 -0.40 -16.52 9.37
N PRO A 134 -0.72 -17.46 10.29
CA PRO A 134 -0.61 -18.88 10.01
C PRO A 134 -1.65 -19.33 8.98
N PHE A 135 -1.45 -20.52 8.44
CA PHE A 135 -2.49 -21.12 7.59
C PHE A 135 -3.68 -21.53 8.47
N PRO A 136 -4.92 -21.26 8.01
CA PRO A 136 -6.11 -21.63 8.77
C PRO A 136 -6.21 -23.15 9.00
N SER A 137 -6.70 -23.53 10.15
CA SER A 137 -7.08 -24.92 10.43
C SER A 137 -8.24 -25.38 9.56
N ALA A 138 -8.46 -26.69 9.47
CA ALA A 138 -9.58 -27.24 8.68
C ALA A 138 -10.95 -26.69 9.12
N GLY A 139 -11.16 -26.51 10.44
CA GLY A 139 -12.40 -25.93 10.98
C GLY A 139 -12.59 -24.45 10.62
N GLU A 140 -11.51 -23.67 10.65
CA GLU A 140 -11.53 -22.26 10.21
C GLU A 140 -11.79 -22.15 8.72
N LEU A 141 -11.23 -23.07 7.89
CA LEU A 141 -11.50 -23.10 6.45
C LEU A 141 -12.98 -23.35 6.16
N VAL A 142 -13.62 -24.29 6.86
CA VAL A 142 -15.07 -24.52 6.74
C VAL A 142 -15.84 -23.24 7.09
N THR A 143 -15.49 -22.60 8.19
CA THR A 143 -16.14 -21.33 8.60
C THR A 143 -15.95 -20.21 7.57
N ILE A 144 -14.74 -20.12 6.96
CA ILE A 144 -14.46 -19.15 5.90
C ILE A 144 -15.33 -19.45 4.68
N LEU A 145 -15.42 -20.71 4.25
CA LEU A 145 -16.26 -21.12 3.13
C LEU A 145 -17.72 -20.77 3.38
N ASP A 146 -18.28 -21.12 4.54
CA ASP A 146 -19.68 -20.82 4.90
C ASP A 146 -19.97 -19.31 4.83
N ARG A 147 -19.02 -18.47 5.27
CA ARG A 147 -19.18 -17.01 5.28
C ARG A 147 -18.95 -16.34 3.92
N THR A 148 -18.17 -16.96 3.05
CA THR A 148 -17.76 -16.35 1.76
C THR A 148 -18.57 -16.86 0.57
N THR A 149 -19.24 -18.00 0.72
CA THR A 149 -20.13 -18.57 -0.31
C THR A 149 -21.59 -18.17 -0.14
N GLY A 150 -21.94 -17.47 0.94
CA GLY A 150 -23.28 -16.90 1.16
C GLY A 150 -23.58 -15.75 0.20
N ALA A 151 -24.87 -15.54 -0.10
CA ALA A 151 -25.32 -14.51 -1.03
C ALA A 151 -25.27 -13.06 -0.47
N GLU A 152 -25.00 -12.90 0.81
CA GLU A 152 -25.00 -11.59 1.46
C GLU A 152 -23.56 -11.09 1.71
N GLU A 153 -23.18 -10.03 1.02
CA GLU A 153 -21.97 -9.28 1.38
C GLU A 153 -22.24 -8.37 2.59
N PRO A 154 -21.39 -8.42 3.64
CA PRO A 154 -21.57 -7.56 4.80
C PRO A 154 -21.40 -6.08 4.40
N VAL A 155 -22.41 -5.26 4.76
CA VAL A 155 -22.37 -3.82 4.51
C VAL A 155 -21.47 -3.15 5.52
N VAL A 156 -20.32 -2.65 5.05
CA VAL A 156 -19.36 -1.90 5.87
C VAL A 156 -19.75 -0.41 5.86
N ARG A 157 -19.81 0.20 7.05
CA ARG A 157 -20.12 1.63 7.20
C ARG A 157 -18.94 2.35 7.85
N LYS A 158 -18.75 3.61 7.47
CA LYS A 158 -17.78 4.50 8.11
C LYS A 158 -18.12 4.68 9.60
N ALA A 159 -17.16 4.39 10.47
CA ALA A 159 -17.28 4.52 11.93
C ALA A 159 -16.42 5.65 12.51
N ALA A 160 -15.34 6.03 11.82
CA ALA A 160 -14.44 7.10 12.24
C ALA A 160 -13.91 7.88 11.02
N GLY A 161 -13.24 8.99 11.26
CA GLY A 161 -12.52 9.76 10.24
C GLY A 161 -11.05 9.94 10.64
N GLY A 162 -10.20 10.30 9.67
CA GLY A 162 -8.75 10.43 9.85
C GLY A 162 -8.35 11.35 11.02
N ALA A 163 -9.08 12.45 11.24
CA ALA A 163 -8.83 13.37 12.34
C ALA A 163 -8.92 12.70 13.73
N ARG A 164 -9.80 11.71 13.91
CA ARG A 164 -9.97 10.99 15.18
C ARG A 164 -8.86 9.97 15.44
N ILE A 165 -8.10 9.60 14.41
CA ILE A 165 -6.99 8.65 14.51
C ILE A 165 -5.71 9.37 14.93
N ILE A 166 -5.59 10.66 14.58
CA ILE A 166 -4.41 11.49 14.86
C ILE A 166 -4.47 12.12 16.24
N ALA A 167 -5.66 12.25 16.83
CA ALA A 167 -5.90 12.80 18.16
C ALA A 167 -5.54 11.79 19.27
#